data_2ea5f3e07934fde00ccfbde9d5b7df46
#
_entry.id   2ea5f3e07934fde00ccfbde9d5b7df46
#
_cell.length_a   1.000
_cell.length_b   1.000
_cell.length_c   1.000
_cell.angle_alpha   90.00
_cell.angle_beta   90.00
_cell.angle_gamma   90.00
#
_symmetry.space_group_name_H-M   'P 1'
#
loop_
_entity.id
_entity.type
_entity.pdbx_description
1 polymer ?
#
loop_
_entity_poly.entity_id
_entity_poly.type
_entity_poly.pdbx_seq_one_letter_code
_entity_poly.pdbx_strand_id
1 'polypeptide(L)'
;MKLWGVLIGGLLVVQSTAGCSPTTYNESVTTAGDTVASTTSLVSTDPAEVLPLMLNEVADLARRVVDRDGDGDAATRIEEMWAAIQPTVQIERPELVGDFDFVVRRCRAAADRNRPADADRALKNLQSLVESYLDM
;
A
#
# COMPACT_ATOMS: atom_id res chain seq x y z
N MET A 1 27.88 -37.84 35.73
CA MET A 1 28.82 -38.45 34.77
C MET A 1 28.14 -38.39 33.40
N LYS A 2 28.57 -37.69 32.46
CA LYS A 2 29.74 -37.44 31.64
C LYS A 2 29.55 -36.13 30.87
N LEU A 3 30.53 -35.26 31.01
CA LEU A 3 30.85 -34.12 30.14
C LEU A 3 31.31 -34.61 28.77
N TRP A 4 31.00 -33.83 27.74
CA TRP A 4 31.82 -33.52 26.56
C TRP A 4 31.04 -32.45 25.79
N GLY A 5 31.40 -31.24 25.51
CA GLY A 5 32.75 -30.64 25.31
C GLY A 5 33.19 -30.80 23.87
N VAL A 6 32.73 -29.88 22.95
CA VAL A 6 33.54 -29.50 21.79
C VAL A 6 33.26 -28.04 21.40
N LEU A 7 34.28 -27.24 21.57
CA LEU A 7 34.53 -25.92 21.01
C LEU A 7 35.12 -26.08 19.59
N ILE A 8 34.59 -25.37 18.63
CA ILE A 8 35.26 -24.95 17.38
C ILE A 8 34.46 -23.71 16.95
N GLY A 9 34.91 -22.48 16.87
CA GLY A 9 36.22 -21.93 16.52
C GLY A 9 36.26 -21.67 15.02
N GLY A 10 36.07 -20.41 14.60
CA GLY A 10 36.40 -20.04 13.23
C GLY A 10 35.42 -19.02 12.63
N LEU A 11 35.86 -17.91 12.59
CA LEU A 11 36.49 -17.03 11.63
C LEU A 11 35.56 -15.97 10.99
N LEU A 12 35.76 -14.76 11.46
CA LEU A 12 35.35 -13.48 10.82
C LEU A 12 35.82 -13.44 9.36
N VAL A 13 34.95 -13.08 8.45
CA VAL A 13 35.34 -12.41 7.21
C VAL A 13 34.46 -11.15 7.04
N VAL A 14 35.07 -10.05 7.41
CA VAL A 14 34.63 -8.71 7.04
C VAL A 14 35.04 -8.47 5.60
N GLN A 15 34.11 -8.33 4.69
CA GLN A 15 34.38 -7.77 3.37
C GLN A 15 33.62 -6.47 3.18
N SER A 16 34.32 -5.40 3.46
CA SER A 16 33.97 -4.05 3.07
C SER A 16 34.31 -3.86 1.61
N THR A 17 33.33 -3.73 0.72
CA THR A 17 33.53 -3.18 -0.61
C THR A 17 32.84 -1.84 -0.71
N ALA A 18 33.62 -0.80 -0.49
CA ALA A 18 33.28 0.56 -0.90
C ALA A 18 33.36 0.62 -2.42
N GLY A 19 32.21 0.66 -3.08
CA GLY A 19 32.08 0.97 -4.50
C GLY A 19 31.65 2.40 -4.69
N CYS A 20 32.64 3.32 -4.80
CA CYS A 20 32.39 4.64 -5.34
C CYS A 20 32.16 4.54 -6.84
N SER A 21 30.95 4.81 -7.31
CA SER A 21 30.69 5.00 -8.72
C SER A 21 30.87 6.49 -9.06
N PRO A 22 31.71 6.82 -10.06
CA PRO A 22 31.87 8.21 -10.50
C PRO A 22 30.64 8.66 -11.28
N THR A 23 30.11 9.80 -10.88
CA THR A 23 29.09 10.55 -11.61
C THR A 23 29.70 11.06 -12.91
N THR A 24 29.33 10.47 -14.02
CA THR A 24 29.67 11.01 -15.34
C THR A 24 28.53 11.89 -15.79
N TYR A 25 28.70 13.19 -15.68
CA TYR A 25 27.89 14.15 -16.42
C TYR A 25 28.24 14.03 -17.89
N ASN A 26 27.32 13.57 -18.70
CA ASN A 26 27.44 13.68 -20.12
C ASN A 26 26.41 14.68 -20.62
N GLU A 27 26.90 15.90 -20.80
CA GLU A 27 26.22 16.96 -21.53
C GLU A 27 26.36 16.68 -23.01
N SER A 28 25.28 16.32 -23.64
CA SER A 28 25.19 16.36 -25.12
C SER A 28 23.74 16.56 -25.53
N VAL A 29 23.43 17.77 -25.73
CA VAL A 29 22.69 18.51 -26.73
C VAL A 29 22.04 17.67 -27.86
N THR A 30 20.69 17.84 -27.96
CA THR A 30 19.84 18.01 -29.13
C THR A 30 19.56 16.79 -30.00
N THR A 31 18.33 16.33 -30.05
CA THR A 31 17.38 16.53 -31.14
C THR A 31 16.11 15.71 -30.92
N ALA A 32 14.98 16.42 -30.95
CA ALA A 32 13.63 16.03 -31.39
C ALA A 32 13.07 14.64 -31.02
N GLY A 33 12.00 14.66 -30.26
CA GLY A 33 10.85 13.82 -30.53
C GLY A 33 10.89 12.43 -29.95
N ASP A 34 10.65 12.34 -28.65
CA ASP A 34 9.73 11.33 -28.12
C ASP A 34 9.23 11.85 -26.78
N THR A 35 8.01 12.35 -26.82
CA THR A 35 7.25 12.62 -25.61
C THR A 35 6.93 11.26 -25.02
N VAL A 36 7.86 10.70 -24.26
CA VAL A 36 7.51 9.72 -23.23
C VAL A 36 6.66 10.49 -22.25
N ALA A 37 5.35 10.44 -22.49
CA ALA A 37 4.40 10.78 -21.47
C ALA A 37 4.78 9.94 -20.26
N SER A 38 5.50 10.54 -19.31
CA SER A 38 5.47 10.09 -17.93
C SER A 38 4.00 10.17 -17.56
N THR A 39 3.29 9.07 -17.70
CA THR A 39 2.04 8.84 -17.02
C THR A 39 2.37 8.79 -15.53
N THR A 40 2.60 9.97 -14.96
CA THR A 40 2.24 10.20 -13.58
C THR A 40 0.74 9.99 -13.60
N SER A 41 0.32 8.79 -13.24
CA SER A 41 -1.08 8.50 -12.95
C SER A 41 -1.43 9.47 -11.82
N LEU A 42 -2.03 10.59 -12.18
CA LEU A 42 -2.59 11.51 -11.21
C LEU A 42 -3.68 10.70 -10.53
N VAL A 43 -3.36 10.18 -9.34
CA VAL A 43 -4.37 9.59 -8.47
C VAL A 43 -5.39 10.71 -8.27
N SER A 44 -6.62 10.49 -8.73
CA SER A 44 -7.69 11.46 -8.52
C SER A 44 -7.81 11.73 -7.03
N THR A 45 -8.03 12.99 -6.67
CA THR A 45 -8.30 13.41 -5.29
C THR A 45 -9.78 13.64 -5.06
N ASP A 46 -10.61 13.33 -6.06
CA ASP A 46 -12.07 13.39 -5.97
C ASP A 46 -12.60 12.09 -5.30
N PRO A 47 -13.20 12.19 -4.11
CA PRO A 47 -13.75 11.02 -3.45
C PRO A 47 -14.84 10.30 -4.26
N ALA A 48 -15.62 11.01 -5.06
CA ALA A 48 -16.67 10.40 -5.89
C ALA A 48 -16.09 9.46 -6.96
N GLU A 49 -14.87 9.73 -7.43
CA GLU A 49 -14.16 8.87 -8.38
C GLU A 49 -13.39 7.74 -7.68
N VAL A 50 -12.74 8.06 -6.55
CA VAL A 50 -11.83 7.12 -5.87
C VAL A 50 -12.55 6.09 -5.01
N LEU A 51 -13.63 6.46 -4.33
CA LEU A 51 -14.35 5.55 -3.43
C LEU A 51 -14.89 4.28 -4.13
N PRO A 52 -15.46 4.35 -5.36
CA PRO A 52 -15.84 3.14 -6.11
C PRO A 52 -14.65 2.23 -6.45
N LEU A 53 -13.48 2.80 -6.77
CA LEU A 53 -12.26 2.04 -7.03
C LEU A 53 -11.74 1.36 -5.77
N MET A 54 -11.78 2.07 -4.65
CA MET A 54 -11.40 1.55 -3.34
C MET A 54 -12.32 0.39 -2.90
N LEU A 55 -13.64 0.48 -3.17
CA LEU A 55 -14.59 -0.61 -2.94
C LEU A 55 -14.20 -1.88 -3.72
N ASN A 56 -13.83 -1.74 -4.99
CA ASN A 56 -13.39 -2.87 -5.81
C ASN A 56 -12.13 -3.52 -5.27
N GLU A 57 -11.13 -2.72 -4.84
CA GLU A 57 -9.89 -3.24 -4.28
C GLU A 57 -10.12 -3.98 -2.95
N VAL A 58 -11.00 -3.45 -2.09
CA VAL A 58 -11.38 -4.10 -0.82
C VAL A 58 -12.20 -5.36 -1.06
N ALA A 59 -13.08 -5.39 -2.08
CA ALA A 59 -13.83 -6.60 -2.44
C ALA A 59 -12.92 -7.76 -2.87
N ASP A 60 -11.80 -7.44 -3.54
CA ASP A 60 -10.82 -8.44 -4.00
C ASP A 60 -9.88 -8.90 -2.86
N LEU A 61 -9.73 -8.08 -1.82
CA LEU A 61 -8.76 -8.32 -0.75
C LEU A 61 -8.99 -9.65 -0.02
N ALA A 62 -10.24 -10.02 0.27
CA ALA A 62 -10.54 -11.27 0.99
C ALA A 62 -10.03 -12.50 0.22
N ARG A 63 -10.21 -12.53 -1.10
CA ARG A 63 -9.70 -13.59 -1.98
C ARG A 63 -8.18 -13.60 -1.99
N ARG A 64 -7.53 -12.43 -2.16
CA ARG A 64 -6.06 -12.30 -2.15
C ARG A 64 -5.46 -12.79 -0.84
N VAL A 65 -6.10 -12.50 0.30
CA VAL A 65 -5.68 -12.98 1.62
C VAL A 65 -5.76 -14.52 1.70
N VAL A 66 -6.81 -15.15 1.13
CA VAL A 66 -6.92 -16.61 1.06
C VAL A 66 -5.82 -17.21 0.21
N ASP A 67 -5.60 -16.63 -0.98
CA ASP A 67 -4.62 -17.12 -1.96
C ASP A 67 -3.17 -16.80 -1.53
N ARG A 68 -2.99 -15.87 -0.59
CA ARG A 68 -1.69 -15.31 -0.17
C ARG A 68 -0.91 -14.74 -1.35
N ASP A 69 -1.62 -14.04 -2.22
CA ASP A 69 -1.08 -13.46 -3.43
C ASP A 69 -1.54 -12.01 -3.61
N GLY A 70 -0.59 -11.08 -3.48
CA GLY A 70 -0.80 -9.65 -3.67
C GLY A 70 -1.72 -8.97 -2.64
N ASP A 71 -1.99 -9.60 -1.49
CA ASP A 71 -2.81 -9.05 -0.41
C ASP A 71 -2.15 -7.84 0.26
N GLY A 72 -0.83 -7.88 0.49
CA GLY A 72 -0.06 -6.76 0.99
C GLY A 72 -0.06 -5.56 0.03
N ASP A 73 0.10 -5.81 -1.27
CA ASP A 73 0.05 -4.78 -2.30
C ASP A 73 -1.36 -4.17 -2.44
N ALA A 74 -2.40 -5.00 -2.36
CA ALA A 74 -3.78 -4.54 -2.33
C ALA A 74 -4.05 -3.63 -1.13
N ALA A 75 -3.61 -4.02 0.06
CA ALA A 75 -3.74 -3.19 1.25
C ALA A 75 -2.98 -1.87 1.12
N THR A 76 -1.81 -1.86 0.49
CA THR A 76 -1.04 -0.63 0.22
C THR A 76 -1.79 0.29 -0.74
N ARG A 77 -2.38 -0.24 -1.84
CA ARG A 77 -3.18 0.58 -2.76
C ARG A 77 -4.41 1.18 -2.08
N ILE A 78 -5.08 0.44 -1.18
CA ILE A 78 -6.21 0.95 -0.40
C ILE A 78 -5.76 2.13 0.49
N GLU A 79 -4.61 2.02 1.14
CA GLU A 79 -4.04 3.09 1.96
C GLU A 79 -3.68 4.33 1.13
N GLU A 80 -3.11 4.14 -0.07
CA GLU A 80 -2.78 5.22 -1.01
C GLU A 80 -4.03 5.94 -1.53
N MET A 81 -5.07 5.19 -1.91
CA MET A 81 -6.35 5.76 -2.33
C MET A 81 -6.97 6.60 -1.20
N TRP A 82 -6.98 6.09 0.02
CA TRP A 82 -7.48 6.83 1.17
C TRP A 82 -6.66 8.10 1.43
N ALA A 83 -5.35 8.01 1.44
CA ALA A 83 -4.48 9.17 1.64
C ALA A 83 -4.70 10.28 0.60
N ALA A 84 -5.04 9.91 -0.64
CA ALA A 84 -5.31 10.87 -1.71
C ALA A 84 -6.60 11.67 -1.49
N ILE A 85 -7.66 11.04 -0.95
CA ILE A 85 -8.99 11.66 -0.78
C ILE A 85 -9.26 12.16 0.64
N GLN A 86 -8.52 11.69 1.64
CA GLN A 86 -8.73 12.05 3.05
C GLN A 86 -8.82 13.57 3.30
N PRO A 87 -7.97 14.43 2.69
CA PRO A 87 -8.08 15.87 2.89
C PRO A 87 -9.41 16.45 2.41
N THR A 88 -9.96 15.94 1.30
CA THR A 88 -11.25 16.36 0.78
C THR A 88 -12.39 15.88 1.69
N VAL A 89 -12.37 14.60 2.09
CA VAL A 89 -13.35 14.06 3.04
C VAL A 89 -13.30 14.79 4.39
N GLN A 90 -12.11 15.20 4.85
CA GLN A 90 -11.97 15.97 6.10
C GLN A 90 -12.64 17.34 6.03
N ILE A 91 -12.74 17.94 4.85
CA ILE A 91 -13.41 19.23 4.63
C ILE A 91 -14.92 19.04 4.49
N GLU A 92 -15.34 18.04 3.72
CA GLU A 92 -16.73 17.83 3.35
C GLU A 92 -17.54 17.05 4.40
N ARG A 93 -16.91 15.99 4.95
CA ARG A 93 -17.55 15.05 5.89
C ARG A 93 -16.58 14.66 7.02
N PRO A 94 -16.15 15.60 7.87
CA PRO A 94 -15.15 15.34 8.92
C PRO A 94 -15.57 14.25 9.90
N GLU A 95 -16.88 14.03 10.10
CA GLU A 95 -17.42 12.99 10.96
C GLU A 95 -17.15 11.56 10.45
N LEU A 96 -16.95 11.37 9.12
CA LEU A 96 -16.70 10.05 8.53
C LEU A 96 -15.23 9.66 8.50
N VAL A 97 -14.31 10.59 8.68
CA VAL A 97 -12.85 10.34 8.58
C VAL A 97 -12.39 9.22 9.51
N GLY A 98 -12.84 9.24 10.76
CA GLY A 98 -12.46 8.22 11.73
C GLY A 98 -12.92 6.81 11.37
N ASP A 99 -14.08 6.70 10.74
CA ASP A 99 -14.64 5.43 10.31
C ASP A 99 -13.93 4.90 9.05
N PHE A 100 -13.60 5.77 8.09
CA PHE A 100 -12.74 5.41 6.95
C PHE A 100 -11.36 4.96 7.40
N ASP A 101 -10.70 5.70 8.29
CA ASP A 101 -9.42 5.32 8.88
C ASP A 101 -9.48 3.94 9.54
N PHE A 102 -10.56 3.64 10.26
CA PHE A 102 -10.77 2.34 10.88
C PHE A 102 -10.87 1.21 9.86
N VAL A 103 -11.63 1.42 8.77
CA VAL A 103 -11.78 0.43 7.70
C VAL A 103 -10.44 0.17 7.01
N VAL A 104 -9.70 1.21 6.66
CA VAL A 104 -8.38 1.09 6.01
C VAL A 104 -7.40 0.31 6.89
N ARG A 105 -7.30 0.64 8.18
CA ARG A 105 -6.47 -0.14 9.12
C ARG A 105 -6.91 -1.59 9.26
N ARG A 106 -8.22 -1.88 9.15
CA ARG A 106 -8.73 -3.26 9.17
C ARG A 106 -8.32 -4.03 7.92
N CYS A 107 -8.31 -3.39 6.73
CA CYS A 107 -7.82 -4.00 5.50
C CYS A 107 -6.34 -4.39 5.62
N ARG A 108 -5.49 -3.49 6.13
CA ARG A 108 -4.08 -3.79 6.40
C ARG A 108 -3.94 -4.95 7.39
N ALA A 109 -4.66 -4.93 8.49
CA ALA A 109 -4.61 -6.00 9.49
C ALA A 109 -5.12 -7.35 8.96
N ALA A 110 -6.07 -7.35 8.02
CA ALA A 110 -6.54 -8.57 7.36
C ALA A 110 -5.45 -9.21 6.50
N ALA A 111 -4.72 -8.42 5.72
CA ALA A 111 -3.57 -8.86 4.94
C ALA A 111 -2.44 -9.38 5.85
N ASP A 112 -1.95 -8.55 6.77
CA ASP A 112 -0.80 -8.87 7.63
C ASP A 112 -1.01 -10.12 8.50
N ARG A 113 -2.27 -10.40 8.88
CA ARG A 113 -2.64 -11.51 9.77
C ARG A 113 -3.29 -12.69 9.07
N ASN A 114 -3.39 -12.64 7.74
CA ASN A 114 -4.05 -13.65 6.91
C ASN A 114 -5.49 -13.95 7.40
N ARG A 115 -6.32 -12.90 7.50
CA ARG A 115 -7.69 -12.97 8.05
C ARG A 115 -8.74 -12.52 7.03
N PRO A 116 -9.15 -13.37 6.09
CA PRO A 116 -10.09 -13.01 5.04
C PRO A 116 -11.45 -12.51 5.58
N ALA A 117 -11.93 -13.08 6.68
CA ALA A 117 -13.17 -12.62 7.32
C ALA A 117 -13.12 -11.17 7.83
N ASP A 118 -11.93 -10.66 8.15
CA ASP A 118 -11.77 -9.26 8.53
C ASP A 118 -11.80 -8.34 7.29
N ALA A 119 -11.32 -8.81 6.13
CA ALA A 119 -11.48 -8.12 4.86
C ALA A 119 -12.95 -8.04 4.42
N ASP A 120 -13.72 -9.13 4.55
CA ASP A 120 -15.17 -9.12 4.26
C ASP A 120 -15.94 -8.13 5.15
N ARG A 121 -15.57 -8.03 6.42
CA ARG A 121 -16.18 -7.05 7.33
C ARG A 121 -15.77 -5.61 6.97
N ALA A 122 -14.52 -5.41 6.57
CA ALA A 122 -14.06 -4.11 6.09
C ALA A 122 -14.85 -3.67 4.85
N LEU A 123 -15.09 -4.59 3.91
CA LEU A 123 -15.90 -4.30 2.72
C LEU A 123 -17.30 -3.83 3.08
N LYS A 124 -18.02 -4.55 3.97
CA LYS A 124 -19.37 -4.17 4.39
C LYS A 124 -19.41 -2.79 5.05
N ASN A 125 -18.43 -2.50 5.91
CA ASN A 125 -18.34 -1.19 6.53
C ASN A 125 -18.04 -0.10 5.49
N LEU A 126 -17.12 -0.36 4.55
CA LEU A 126 -16.80 0.59 3.50
C LEU A 126 -18.01 0.89 2.60
N GLN A 127 -18.81 -0.13 2.24
CA GLN A 127 -20.04 0.05 1.47
C GLN A 127 -20.98 1.05 2.16
N SER A 128 -21.25 0.87 3.45
CA SER A 128 -22.10 1.78 4.20
C SER A 128 -21.53 3.20 4.31
N LEU A 129 -20.20 3.34 4.43
CA LEU A 129 -19.55 4.66 4.49
C LEU A 129 -19.62 5.38 3.14
N VAL A 130 -19.42 4.66 2.03
CA VAL A 130 -19.52 5.22 0.69
C VAL A 130 -20.95 5.66 0.39
N GLU A 131 -21.95 4.85 0.73
CA GLU A 131 -23.36 5.23 0.64
C GLU A 131 -23.63 6.51 1.46
N SER A 132 -23.17 6.55 2.73
CA SER A 132 -23.35 7.73 3.58
C SER A 132 -22.63 8.98 3.05
N TYR A 133 -21.54 8.82 2.32
CA TYR A 133 -20.80 9.92 1.72
C TYR A 133 -21.48 10.45 0.46
N LEU A 134 -22.00 9.55 -0.40
CA LEU A 134 -22.58 9.90 -1.71
C LEU A 134 -24.05 10.30 -1.64
N ASP A 135 -24.78 9.98 -0.56
CA ASP A 135 -26.21 10.28 -0.35
C ASP A 135 -26.45 11.76 0.06
N MET A 136 -25.74 12.72 -0.54
CA MET A 136 -25.89 14.16 -0.29
C MET A 136 -26.89 14.80 -1.23
#